data_2aff1c98c42e98c4b168cdd1a48e81a2
#
_entry.id   2aff1c98c42e98c4b168cdd1a48e81a2
#
_cell.length_a   1.000
_cell.length_b   1.000
_cell.length_c   1.000
_cell.angle_alpha   90.00
_cell.angle_beta   90.00
_cell.angle_gamma   90.00
#
_symmetry.space_group_name_H-M   'P 1'
#
loop_
_entity.id
_entity.type
_entity.pdbx_description
1 polymer ?
#
loop_
_entity_poly.entity_id
_entity_poly.type
_entity_poly.pdbx_seq_one_letter_code
_entity_poly.pdbx_strand_id
1 'polypeptide(L)'
;IFCLNDRIYDIEKLKQDLECVVSNTETGWEDKGKGKHEWKSITLKGYQGKIQPFLETHNLVENSINPYQYTDNMKHCNYIREILAEIEKNGSEVYLVRLLSLVPGKWVGFHTDNSVFKDKMNIIRCHIPIVTHSKCQMFLGYPTSYFPKLIQTNKYKANPFFNCHLDAGRLWYTNVNCLHAVENKSDIVRVHLVVDIKPTKEMLQNIYGKI
;
A
#
# COMPACT_ATOMS: atom_id res chain seq x y z
N ILE A 1 -9.95 8.67 0.54
CA ILE A 1 -8.88 8.45 1.53
C ILE A 1 -9.41 8.86 2.88
N PHE A 2 -9.26 8.04 3.90
CA PHE A 2 -9.57 8.39 5.28
C PHE A 2 -8.88 7.43 6.26
N CYS A 3 -8.73 7.87 7.52
CA CYS A 3 -8.19 7.05 8.59
C CYS A 3 -9.23 6.01 9.03
N LEU A 4 -8.85 4.73 9.09
CA LEU A 4 -9.78 3.64 9.41
C LEU A 4 -10.15 3.58 10.90
N ASN A 5 -9.22 3.98 11.76
CA ASN A 5 -9.40 4.00 13.20
C ASN A 5 -8.61 5.14 13.84
N ASP A 6 -8.87 5.42 15.10
CA ASP A 6 -8.18 6.49 15.84
C ASP A 6 -6.85 6.02 16.46
N ARG A 7 -6.48 4.75 16.25
CA ARG A 7 -5.24 4.19 16.78
C ARG A 7 -4.03 4.82 16.12
N ILE A 8 -3.03 5.12 16.92
CA ILE A 8 -1.70 5.53 16.46
C ILE A 8 -0.74 4.40 16.85
N TYR A 9 -0.12 3.78 15.84
CA TYR A 9 0.91 2.78 16.01
C TYR A 9 2.22 3.44 16.45
N ASP A 10 3.03 2.71 17.21
CA ASP A 10 4.32 3.17 17.70
C ASP A 10 5.31 3.33 16.53
N ILE A 11 5.61 4.58 16.21
CA ILE A 11 6.45 4.94 15.06
C ILE A 11 7.90 4.49 15.27
N GLU A 12 8.39 4.53 16.49
CA GLU A 12 9.78 4.16 16.78
C GLU A 12 9.96 2.64 16.63
N LYS A 13 9.00 1.83 17.05
CA LYS A 13 9.01 0.39 16.79
C LYS A 13 8.89 0.07 15.30
N LEU A 14 8.05 0.82 14.56
CA LEU A 14 7.94 0.67 13.10
C LEU A 14 9.26 1.01 12.40
N LYS A 15 9.98 2.04 12.84
CA LYS A 15 11.31 2.39 12.32
C LYS A 15 12.35 1.34 12.66
N GLN A 16 12.33 0.78 13.89
CA GLN A 16 13.22 -0.31 14.28
C GLN A 16 13.03 -1.55 13.37
N ASP A 17 11.78 -1.95 13.10
CA ASP A 17 11.49 -3.03 12.16
C ASP A 17 11.99 -2.68 10.75
N LEU A 18 11.77 -1.45 10.28
CA LEU A 18 12.26 -0.97 8.98
C LEU A 18 13.78 -1.06 8.88
N GLU A 19 14.51 -0.56 9.86
CA GLU A 19 15.98 -0.60 9.91
C GLU A 19 16.49 -2.05 9.94
N CYS A 20 15.85 -2.89 10.76
CA CYS A 20 16.22 -4.29 10.90
C CYS A 20 16.03 -5.05 9.57
N VAL A 21 14.89 -4.91 8.90
CA VAL A 21 14.65 -5.60 7.62
C VAL A 21 15.55 -5.08 6.51
N VAL A 22 15.77 -3.75 6.42
CA VAL A 22 16.65 -3.17 5.40
C VAL A 22 18.09 -3.65 5.55
N SER A 23 18.57 -3.84 6.78
CA SER A 23 19.93 -4.30 7.06
C SER A 23 20.13 -5.81 6.83
N ASN A 24 19.05 -6.61 6.85
CA ASN A 24 19.12 -8.07 6.82
C ASN A 24 18.47 -8.72 5.60
N THR A 25 17.77 -7.95 4.74
CA THR A 25 17.16 -8.50 3.53
C THR A 25 18.24 -8.91 2.52
N GLU A 26 18.13 -10.11 1.96
CA GLU A 26 19.05 -10.61 0.94
C GLU A 26 18.92 -9.88 -0.39
N THR A 27 17.69 -9.42 -0.72
CA THR A 27 17.39 -8.74 -2.00
C THR A 27 17.49 -7.22 -1.92
N GLY A 28 17.57 -6.66 -0.70
CA GLY A 28 17.52 -5.21 -0.50
C GLY A 28 16.19 -4.60 -0.95
N TRP A 29 16.22 -3.33 -1.26
CA TRP A 29 15.10 -2.62 -1.88
C TRP A 29 14.96 -3.03 -3.36
N GLU A 30 13.89 -3.71 -3.69
CA GLU A 30 13.61 -4.12 -5.07
C GLU A 30 13.09 -2.94 -5.89
N ASP A 31 13.69 -2.76 -7.06
CA ASP A 31 13.29 -1.74 -8.02
C ASP A 31 11.97 -2.13 -8.71
N LYS A 32 10.98 -1.26 -8.68
CA LYS A 32 9.63 -1.53 -9.19
C LYS A 32 9.34 -0.89 -10.54
N GLY A 33 10.34 -0.38 -11.23
CA GLY A 33 10.14 0.23 -12.54
C GLY A 33 11.37 0.31 -13.39
N LYS A 34 11.25 -0.07 -14.65
CA LYS A 34 12.30 0.19 -15.65
C LYS A 34 12.46 1.70 -15.83
N GLY A 35 13.36 2.28 -15.08
CA GLY A 35 14.06 3.52 -15.43
C GLY A 35 13.35 4.85 -15.21
N LYS A 36 12.15 4.95 -14.60
CA LYS A 36 11.51 6.26 -14.35
C LYS A 36 10.86 6.43 -12.98
N HIS A 37 10.60 5.35 -12.26
CA HIS A 37 9.93 5.41 -10.97
C HIS A 37 10.91 4.97 -9.89
N GLU A 38 11.57 5.92 -9.24
CA GLU A 38 12.51 5.64 -8.15
C GLU A 38 11.74 5.30 -6.85
N TRP A 39 10.72 4.46 -6.97
CA TRP A 39 10.09 3.83 -5.85
C TRP A 39 10.46 2.34 -5.80
N LYS A 40 10.70 1.88 -4.59
CA LYS A 40 11.22 0.54 -4.33
C LYS A 40 10.33 -0.16 -3.31
N SER A 41 10.38 -1.47 -3.27
CA SER A 41 9.65 -2.24 -2.26
C SER A 41 10.49 -3.31 -1.59
N ILE A 42 10.06 -3.71 -0.38
CA ILE A 42 10.45 -4.94 0.29
C ILE A 42 9.16 -5.71 0.57
N THR A 43 9.06 -6.93 0.06
CA THR A 43 7.88 -7.79 0.28
C THR A 43 8.01 -8.50 1.62
N LEU A 44 7.02 -8.33 2.50
CA LEU A 44 6.94 -8.97 3.81
C LEU A 44 5.97 -10.15 3.85
N LYS A 45 4.87 -10.07 3.08
CA LYS A 45 3.92 -11.17 2.85
C LYS A 45 3.58 -11.17 1.37
N GLY A 46 3.79 -12.28 0.67
CA GLY A 46 3.62 -12.41 -0.77
C GLY A 46 2.97 -13.73 -1.16
N TYR A 47 2.57 -13.87 -2.43
CA TYR A 47 1.96 -15.08 -2.94
C TYR A 47 2.90 -16.27 -2.76
N GLN A 48 2.45 -17.30 -2.04
CA GLN A 48 3.25 -18.48 -1.68
C GLN A 48 4.59 -18.14 -0.97
N GLY A 49 4.63 -17.06 -0.20
CA GLY A 49 5.84 -16.62 0.50
C GLY A 49 6.94 -16.05 -0.39
N LYS A 50 6.68 -15.86 -1.68
CA LYS A 50 7.69 -15.38 -2.62
C LYS A 50 7.82 -13.86 -2.56
N ILE A 51 9.04 -13.39 -2.69
CA ILE A 51 9.35 -12.00 -2.97
C ILE A 51 8.96 -11.77 -4.42
N GLN A 52 7.95 -10.94 -4.64
CA GLN A 52 7.45 -10.67 -5.99
C GLN A 52 7.94 -9.32 -6.48
N PRO A 53 8.79 -9.30 -7.51
CA PRO A 53 8.96 -8.09 -8.30
C PRO A 53 7.64 -7.88 -9.03
N PHE A 54 7.03 -6.80 -8.92
CA PHE A 54 5.85 -6.28 -9.59
C PHE A 54 4.83 -7.24 -10.24
N LEU A 55 3.55 -7.15 -9.79
CA LEU A 55 2.32 -7.40 -10.56
C LEU A 55 2.17 -8.76 -11.27
N GLU A 56 2.40 -9.86 -10.60
CA GLU A 56 1.70 -11.06 -11.01
C GLU A 56 0.23 -10.93 -10.55
N THR A 57 -0.67 -10.74 -11.51
CA THR A 57 -2.10 -10.80 -11.25
C THR A 57 -2.46 -12.25 -10.94
N HIS A 58 -2.73 -12.53 -9.67
CA HIS A 58 -3.19 -13.85 -9.28
C HIS A 58 -4.72 -13.90 -9.40
N ASN A 59 -5.25 -14.86 -10.17
CA ASN A 59 -6.66 -15.18 -10.17
C ASN A 59 -6.99 -15.85 -8.83
N LEU A 60 -7.35 -15.03 -7.84
CA LEU A 60 -7.84 -15.54 -6.57
C LEU A 60 -9.30 -15.96 -6.77
N VAL A 61 -9.61 -17.21 -6.45
CA VAL A 61 -10.97 -17.72 -6.47
C VAL A 61 -11.65 -17.35 -5.15
N GLU A 62 -12.86 -16.82 -5.21
CA GLU A 62 -13.69 -16.55 -4.04
C GLU A 62 -13.84 -17.84 -3.22
N ASN A 63 -13.60 -17.76 -1.90
CA ASN A 63 -13.57 -18.91 -0.97
C ASN A 63 -12.35 -19.84 -1.04
N SER A 64 -11.30 -19.50 -1.80
CA SER A 64 -10.04 -20.24 -1.71
C SER A 64 -9.29 -19.89 -0.41
N ILE A 65 -8.47 -20.84 0.07
CA ILE A 65 -7.54 -20.57 1.15
C ILE A 65 -6.60 -19.43 0.72
N ASN A 66 -6.37 -18.46 1.60
CA ASN A 66 -5.48 -17.33 1.34
C ASN A 66 -4.07 -17.84 0.98
N PRO A 67 -3.61 -17.67 -0.26
CA PRO A 67 -2.32 -18.20 -0.70
C PRO A 67 -1.12 -17.33 -0.29
N TYR A 68 -1.36 -16.18 0.36
CA TYR A 68 -0.31 -15.26 0.77
C TYR A 68 0.32 -15.71 2.07
N GLN A 69 1.64 -15.83 2.08
CA GLN A 69 2.43 -16.28 3.22
C GLN A 69 3.55 -15.28 3.51
N TYR A 70 4.04 -15.28 4.73
CA TYR A 70 5.19 -14.45 5.11
C TYR A 70 6.42 -14.85 4.31
N THR A 71 7.17 -13.86 3.87
CA THR A 71 8.51 -14.02 3.29
C THR A 71 9.55 -14.08 4.41
N ASP A 72 10.79 -14.44 4.06
CA ASP A 72 11.90 -14.42 5.02
C ASP A 72 12.14 -13.02 5.62
N ASN A 73 11.84 -11.97 4.88
CA ASN A 73 11.96 -10.60 5.38
C ASN A 73 11.10 -10.33 6.63
N MET A 74 9.96 -11.02 6.78
CA MET A 74 9.06 -10.82 7.92
C MET A 74 9.69 -11.25 9.26
N LYS A 75 10.69 -12.13 9.28
CA LYS A 75 11.37 -12.51 10.52
C LYS A 75 12.07 -11.35 11.23
N HIS A 76 12.35 -10.28 10.50
CA HIS A 76 12.99 -9.07 10.98
C HIS A 76 12.00 -7.95 11.39
N CYS A 77 10.69 -8.22 11.34
CA CYS A 77 9.63 -7.24 11.55
C CYS A 77 8.67 -7.68 12.67
N ASN A 78 9.11 -7.60 13.92
CA ASN A 78 8.34 -8.09 15.07
C ASN A 78 7.09 -7.26 15.33
N TYR A 79 7.22 -5.94 15.34
CA TYR A 79 6.10 -5.05 15.62
C TYR A 79 5.11 -4.98 14.45
N ILE A 80 5.60 -4.99 13.22
CA ILE A 80 4.71 -5.12 12.05
C ILE A 80 3.90 -6.41 12.13
N ARG A 81 4.50 -7.53 12.57
CA ARG A 81 3.78 -8.79 12.76
C ARG A 81 2.68 -8.68 13.81
N GLU A 82 2.92 -7.99 14.90
CA GLU A 82 1.90 -7.71 15.94
C GLU A 82 0.73 -6.90 15.35
N ILE A 83 1.02 -5.88 14.56
CA ILE A 83 -0.01 -5.07 13.87
C ILE A 83 -0.86 -5.93 12.93
N LEU A 84 -0.23 -6.78 12.12
CA LEU A 84 -0.95 -7.66 11.20
C LEU A 84 -1.81 -8.68 11.95
N ALA A 85 -1.30 -9.28 13.03
CA ALA A 85 -2.06 -10.20 13.87
C ALA A 85 -3.28 -9.52 14.51
N GLU A 86 -3.16 -8.25 14.90
CA GLU A 86 -4.30 -7.46 15.41
C GLU A 86 -5.35 -7.23 14.32
N ILE A 87 -4.95 -6.89 13.09
CA ILE A 87 -5.86 -6.73 11.96
C ILE A 87 -6.61 -8.06 11.69
N GLU A 88 -5.89 -9.19 11.73
CA GLU A 88 -6.47 -10.52 11.50
C GLU A 88 -7.37 -10.97 12.67
N LYS A 89 -7.04 -10.60 13.90
CA LYS A 89 -7.87 -10.90 15.09
C LYS A 89 -9.29 -10.28 15.00
N ASN A 90 -9.43 -9.17 14.29
CA ASN A 90 -10.71 -8.53 14.04
C ASN A 90 -11.51 -9.19 12.89
N GLY A 91 -11.07 -10.35 12.39
CA GLY A 91 -11.76 -11.13 11.37
C GLY A 91 -11.44 -10.72 9.92
N SER A 92 -10.53 -9.77 9.72
CA SER A 92 -10.01 -9.44 8.41
C SER A 92 -8.91 -10.41 7.98
N GLU A 93 -8.76 -10.64 6.68
CA GLU A 93 -7.64 -11.43 6.16
C GLU A 93 -6.59 -10.51 5.53
N VAL A 94 -5.34 -10.67 5.94
CA VAL A 94 -4.21 -9.95 5.35
C VAL A 94 -3.66 -10.74 4.16
N TYR A 95 -3.55 -10.07 3.02
CA TYR A 95 -3.02 -10.62 1.77
C TYR A 95 -1.59 -10.16 1.52
N LEU A 96 -1.39 -9.15 0.71
CA LEU A 96 -0.07 -8.65 0.35
C LEU A 96 0.39 -7.59 1.35
N VAL A 97 1.62 -7.72 1.84
CA VAL A 97 2.25 -6.74 2.74
C VAL A 97 3.61 -6.33 2.18
N ARG A 98 3.82 -5.03 2.04
CA ARG A 98 5.07 -4.47 1.50
C ARG A 98 5.46 -3.18 2.22
N LEU A 99 6.75 -2.97 2.36
CA LEU A 99 7.32 -1.65 2.57
C LEU A 99 7.50 -1.00 1.19
N LEU A 100 6.99 0.21 1.01
CA LEU A 100 7.15 0.99 -0.21
C LEU A 100 7.92 2.27 0.09
N SER A 101 9.04 2.50 -0.58
CA SER A 101 9.83 3.72 -0.48
C SER A 101 9.69 4.58 -1.72
N LEU A 102 9.74 5.90 -1.55
CA LEU A 102 9.80 6.88 -2.63
C LEU A 102 10.84 7.95 -2.27
N VAL A 103 11.87 8.06 -3.10
CA VAL A 103 12.98 8.98 -2.84
C VAL A 103 12.59 10.45 -3.02
N PRO A 104 13.37 11.41 -2.47
CA PRO A 104 13.11 12.84 -2.60
C PRO A 104 12.93 13.31 -4.05
N GLY A 105 12.00 14.23 -4.27
CA GLY A 105 11.75 14.86 -5.57
C GLY A 105 11.07 13.96 -6.60
N LYS A 106 10.66 12.75 -6.21
CA LYS A 106 10.06 11.79 -7.15
C LYS A 106 8.56 11.63 -6.95
N TRP A 107 7.92 11.10 -7.98
CA TRP A 107 6.51 10.81 -7.97
C TRP A 107 6.17 9.52 -8.71
N VAL A 108 5.11 8.85 -8.27
CA VAL A 108 4.46 7.75 -8.97
C VAL A 108 3.25 8.37 -9.69
N GLY A 109 3.29 8.37 -11.02
CA GLY A 109 2.27 9.00 -11.86
C GLY A 109 0.87 8.41 -11.66
N PHE A 110 -0.14 9.08 -12.21
CA PHE A 110 -1.53 8.64 -12.12
C PHE A 110 -1.73 7.24 -12.72
N HIS A 111 -2.23 6.32 -11.92
CA HIS A 111 -2.53 4.93 -12.27
C HIS A 111 -3.69 4.41 -11.42
N THR A 112 -4.12 3.20 -11.71
CA THR A 112 -5.05 2.42 -10.89
C THR A 112 -4.47 1.06 -10.64
N ASP A 113 -4.79 0.48 -9.49
CA ASP A 113 -4.32 -0.85 -9.11
C ASP A 113 -5.35 -1.96 -9.42
N ASN A 114 -6.34 -1.66 -10.26
CA ASN A 114 -7.40 -2.61 -10.66
C ASN A 114 -6.89 -3.96 -11.21
N SER A 115 -5.64 -3.98 -11.68
CA SER A 115 -5.02 -5.19 -12.20
C SER A 115 -4.41 -6.09 -11.13
N VAL A 116 -4.22 -5.59 -9.90
CA VAL A 116 -3.55 -6.33 -8.83
C VAL A 116 -4.46 -7.41 -8.25
N PHE A 117 -5.75 -7.11 -8.14
CA PHE A 117 -6.77 -8.03 -7.69
C PHE A 117 -7.89 -8.04 -8.73
N LYS A 118 -7.70 -8.88 -9.77
CA LYS A 118 -8.78 -9.14 -10.72
C LYS A 118 -9.91 -9.82 -9.99
N ASP A 119 -10.95 -9.06 -9.76
CA ASP A 119 -12.30 -9.46 -9.44
C ASP A 119 -12.65 -9.96 -8.03
N LYS A 120 -13.75 -9.42 -7.54
CA LYS A 120 -14.70 -10.02 -6.60
C LYS A 120 -14.30 -10.17 -5.13
N MET A 121 -13.05 -9.94 -4.75
CA MET A 121 -12.63 -10.21 -3.37
C MET A 121 -12.75 -9.03 -2.41
N ASN A 122 -13.29 -7.89 -2.81
CA ASN A 122 -13.43 -6.70 -1.94
C ASN A 122 -12.14 -6.35 -1.16
N ILE A 123 -10.96 -6.64 -1.77
CA ILE A 123 -9.69 -6.32 -1.14
C ILE A 123 -9.50 -4.80 -1.17
N ILE A 124 -9.16 -4.26 -0.01
CA ILE A 124 -8.84 -2.85 0.16
C ILE A 124 -7.35 -2.67 0.40
N ARG A 125 -6.80 -1.55 -0.05
CA ARG A 125 -5.43 -1.16 0.25
C ARG A 125 -5.37 -0.17 1.38
N CYS A 126 -4.56 -0.51 2.38
CA CYS A 126 -4.29 0.34 3.53
C CYS A 126 -2.82 0.75 3.57
N HIS A 127 -2.55 1.91 4.13
CA HIS A 127 -1.21 2.44 4.34
C HIS A 127 -1.01 2.77 5.81
N ILE A 128 0.15 2.40 6.35
CA ILE A 128 0.67 2.93 7.61
C ILE A 128 1.98 3.65 7.28
N PRO A 129 2.00 4.98 7.21
CA PRO A 129 3.23 5.72 6.98
C PRO A 129 4.21 5.55 8.16
N ILE A 130 5.45 5.16 7.85
CA ILE A 130 6.53 5.00 8.83
C ILE A 130 7.43 6.23 8.82
N VAL A 131 7.90 6.60 7.62
CA VAL A 131 8.67 7.81 7.37
C VAL A 131 7.90 8.65 6.37
N THR A 132 7.50 9.85 6.76
CA THR A 132 6.71 10.75 5.91
C THR A 132 6.95 12.21 6.28
N HIS A 133 6.50 13.12 5.43
CA HIS A 133 6.62 14.55 5.61
C HIS A 133 5.39 15.24 5.00
N SER A 134 4.98 16.41 5.48
CA SER A 134 3.81 17.15 4.96
C SER A 134 3.88 17.45 3.46
N LYS A 135 5.07 17.47 2.86
CA LYS A 135 5.30 17.61 1.41
C LYS A 135 5.19 16.26 0.65
N CYS A 136 4.92 15.14 1.34
CA CYS A 136 4.57 13.86 0.72
C CYS A 136 3.05 13.82 0.57
N GLN A 137 2.57 13.85 -0.68
CA GLN A 137 1.16 13.95 -0.98
C GLN A 137 0.67 12.73 -1.74
N MET A 138 -0.53 12.29 -1.41
CA MET A 138 -1.28 11.32 -2.20
C MET A 138 -2.43 12.04 -2.89
N PHE A 139 -2.58 11.79 -4.17
CA PHE A 139 -3.60 12.38 -5.03
C PHE A 139 -4.62 11.33 -5.42
N LEU A 140 -5.90 11.69 -5.39
CA LEU A 140 -7.00 10.89 -5.92
C LEU A 140 -7.71 11.65 -7.02
N GLY A 141 -7.94 10.97 -8.13
CA GLY A 141 -8.77 11.43 -9.23
C GLY A 141 -10.13 10.73 -9.26
N TYR A 142 -10.85 10.85 -10.38
CA TYR A 142 -12.12 10.16 -10.59
C TYR A 142 -11.94 8.64 -10.73
N PRO A 143 -12.97 7.84 -10.39
CA PRO A 143 -13.02 6.43 -10.75
C PRO A 143 -12.83 6.26 -12.26
N THR A 144 -12.06 5.25 -12.65
CA THR A 144 -11.75 4.98 -14.07
C THR A 144 -12.97 4.66 -14.93
N SER A 145 -14.07 4.23 -14.31
CA SER A 145 -15.35 4.00 -14.98
C SER A 145 -15.91 5.23 -15.69
N TYR A 146 -15.54 6.44 -15.24
CA TYR A 146 -15.97 7.69 -15.87
C TYR A 146 -15.12 8.11 -17.09
N PHE A 147 -13.86 7.62 -17.19
CA PHE A 147 -12.95 8.04 -18.25
C PHE A 147 -12.06 6.92 -18.81
N PRO A 148 -12.64 5.84 -19.37
CA PRO A 148 -11.86 4.68 -19.83
C PRO A 148 -10.86 5.01 -20.96
N LYS A 149 -11.09 6.08 -21.74
CA LYS A 149 -10.17 6.53 -22.82
C LYS A 149 -9.03 7.41 -22.33
N LEU A 150 -9.12 7.94 -21.10
CA LEU A 150 -8.16 8.88 -20.54
C LEU A 150 -6.89 8.21 -20.01
N ILE A 151 -6.95 6.92 -19.67
CA ILE A 151 -5.86 6.16 -19.04
C ILE A 151 -4.76 5.81 -20.05
N GLN A 152 -5.07 5.76 -21.34
CA GLN A 152 -4.13 5.30 -22.39
C GLN A 152 -3.11 6.33 -22.84
N THR A 153 -3.21 7.58 -22.42
CA THR A 153 -2.28 8.62 -22.85
C THR A 153 -1.58 9.25 -21.66
N ASN A 154 -0.27 9.08 -21.55
CA ASN A 154 0.61 9.69 -20.55
C ASN A 154 0.60 11.25 -20.52
N LYS A 155 -0.44 11.89 -21.04
CA LYS A 155 -0.55 13.36 -21.22
C LYS A 155 -1.41 14.06 -20.19
N TYR A 156 -1.87 13.35 -19.14
CA TYR A 156 -2.79 13.98 -18.18
C TYR A 156 -2.09 14.79 -17.12
N LYS A 157 -2.24 16.07 -17.22
CA LYS A 157 -2.39 16.99 -16.09
C LYS A 157 -3.86 16.89 -15.62
N ALA A 158 -4.28 15.72 -15.11
CA ALA A 158 -5.54 15.67 -14.40
C ALA A 158 -5.38 16.56 -13.17
N ASN A 159 -6.21 17.57 -13.03
CA ASN A 159 -6.33 18.27 -11.75
C ASN A 159 -6.81 17.22 -10.74
N PRO A 160 -6.03 16.88 -9.74
CA PRO A 160 -6.48 15.94 -8.72
C PRO A 160 -7.68 16.60 -8.00
N PHE A 161 -8.77 15.81 -7.82
CA PHE A 161 -9.93 16.30 -7.06
C PHE A 161 -9.60 16.46 -5.59
N PHE A 162 -8.68 15.66 -5.11
CA PHE A 162 -8.31 15.60 -3.72
C PHE A 162 -6.84 15.19 -3.58
N ASN A 163 -6.14 15.89 -2.72
CA ASN A 163 -4.81 15.48 -2.28
C ASN A 163 -4.71 15.61 -0.76
N CYS A 164 -3.97 14.71 -0.15
CA CYS A 164 -3.71 14.78 1.28
C CYS A 164 -2.33 14.20 1.62
N HIS A 165 -1.83 14.66 2.76
CA HIS A 165 -0.77 14.00 3.49
C HIS A 165 -1.36 12.87 4.32
N LEU A 166 -0.67 11.74 4.42
CA LEU A 166 -1.02 10.64 5.31
C LEU A 166 -0.09 10.71 6.52
N ASP A 167 -0.65 11.03 7.68
CA ASP A 167 0.11 11.14 8.94
C ASP A 167 0.72 9.80 9.34
N ALA A 168 1.93 9.85 9.92
CA ALA A 168 2.66 8.68 10.38
C ALA A 168 1.90 7.91 11.47
N GLY A 169 2.08 6.59 11.49
CA GLY A 169 1.53 5.69 12.49
C GLY A 169 0.02 5.48 12.46
N ARG A 170 -0.70 6.04 11.49
CA ARG A 170 -2.15 5.84 11.35
C ARG A 170 -2.45 4.85 10.22
N LEU A 171 -3.54 4.08 10.37
CA LEU A 171 -4.02 3.16 9.33
C LEU A 171 -4.96 3.91 8.38
N TRP A 172 -4.49 4.18 7.18
CA TRP A 172 -5.21 4.90 6.15
C TRP A 172 -5.76 3.96 5.09
N TYR A 173 -7.06 4.04 4.83
CA TYR A 173 -7.66 3.46 3.64
C TYR A 173 -7.45 4.36 2.42
N THR A 174 -7.06 3.76 1.31
CA THR A 174 -6.91 4.45 0.03
C THR A 174 -7.65 3.68 -1.06
N ASN A 175 -8.59 4.36 -1.75
CA ASN A 175 -9.28 3.73 -2.87
C ASN A 175 -8.41 3.70 -4.12
N VAL A 176 -7.58 2.68 -4.23
CA VAL A 176 -6.65 2.48 -5.37
C VAL A 176 -7.34 2.04 -6.66
N ASN A 177 -8.65 1.78 -6.64
CA ASN A 177 -9.47 1.58 -7.84
C ASN A 177 -9.77 2.92 -8.53
N CYS A 178 -9.66 4.03 -7.81
CA CYS A 178 -9.65 5.36 -8.41
C CYS A 178 -8.28 5.67 -8.99
N LEU A 179 -8.26 6.59 -9.96
CA LEU A 179 -7.01 7.14 -10.48
C LEU A 179 -6.26 7.82 -9.33
N HIS A 180 -5.03 7.39 -9.05
CA HIS A 180 -4.25 7.92 -7.94
C HIS A 180 -2.79 8.11 -8.31
N ALA A 181 -2.12 9.00 -7.59
CA ALA A 181 -0.69 9.28 -7.72
C ALA A 181 -0.10 9.59 -6.35
N VAL A 182 1.22 9.47 -6.24
CA VAL A 182 1.97 9.79 -5.02
C VAL A 182 3.17 10.65 -5.38
N GLU A 183 3.39 11.72 -4.63
CA GLU A 183 4.52 12.63 -4.83
C GLU A 183 5.29 12.82 -3.52
N ASN A 184 6.60 12.88 -3.62
CA ASN A 184 7.50 13.22 -2.51
C ASN A 184 8.29 14.48 -2.87
N LYS A 185 7.80 15.65 -2.43
CA LYS A 185 8.48 16.95 -2.56
C LYS A 185 9.36 17.30 -1.36
N SER A 186 9.55 16.34 -0.45
CA SER A 186 10.43 16.54 0.70
C SER A 186 11.88 16.18 0.36
N ASP A 187 12.75 16.36 1.32
CA ASP A 187 14.17 16.02 1.29
C ASP A 187 14.50 14.67 1.94
N ILE A 188 13.47 13.96 2.44
CA ILE A 188 13.62 12.64 3.06
C ILE A 188 13.03 11.53 2.18
N VAL A 189 13.52 10.30 2.32
CA VAL A 189 12.91 9.13 1.71
C VAL A 189 11.60 8.82 2.44
N ARG A 190 10.48 8.82 1.69
CA ARG A 190 9.18 8.41 2.22
C ARG A 190 9.10 6.89 2.27
N VAL A 191 8.67 6.33 3.40
CA VAL A 191 8.43 4.88 3.56
C VAL A 191 7.07 4.62 4.17
N HIS A 192 6.25 3.81 3.51
CA HIS A 192 4.97 3.34 4.00
C HIS A 192 4.94 1.82 4.09
N LEU A 193 4.38 1.29 5.17
CA LEU A 193 3.87 -0.07 5.20
C LEU A 193 2.54 -0.09 4.45
N VAL A 194 2.45 -0.92 3.42
CA VAL A 194 1.25 -1.11 2.59
C VAL A 194 0.70 -2.50 2.84
N VAL A 195 -0.57 -2.56 3.21
CA VAL A 195 -1.27 -3.79 3.58
C VAL A 195 -2.52 -3.92 2.74
N ASP A 196 -2.61 -4.98 1.97
CA ASP A 196 -3.81 -5.35 1.25
C ASP A 196 -4.64 -6.30 2.10
N ILE A 197 -5.89 -5.92 2.39
CA ILE A 197 -6.74 -6.58 3.38
C ILE A 197 -8.07 -6.97 2.72
N LYS A 198 -8.55 -8.20 2.96
CA LYS A 198 -9.95 -8.55 2.76
C LYS A 198 -10.70 -8.16 4.04
N PRO A 199 -11.47 -7.07 4.01
CA PRO A 199 -12.08 -6.50 5.21
C PRO A 199 -13.27 -7.33 5.66
N THR A 200 -13.65 -7.19 6.92
CA THR A 200 -14.95 -7.67 7.42
C THR A 200 -16.09 -6.85 6.83
N LYS A 201 -17.33 -7.40 6.93
CA LYS A 201 -18.53 -6.65 6.53
C LYS A 201 -18.69 -5.35 7.32
N GLU A 202 -18.37 -5.37 8.62
CA GLU A 202 -18.40 -4.19 9.47
C GLU A 202 -17.40 -3.12 9.02
N MET A 203 -16.16 -3.51 8.70
CA MET A 203 -15.15 -2.60 8.18
C MET A 203 -15.61 -1.98 6.85
N LEU A 204 -16.22 -2.77 5.95
CA LEU A 204 -16.78 -2.26 4.69
C LEU A 204 -17.93 -1.27 4.94
N GLN A 205 -18.84 -1.55 5.86
CA GLN A 205 -19.92 -0.64 6.22
C GLN A 205 -19.37 0.70 6.75
N ASN A 206 -18.34 0.65 7.59
CA ASN A 206 -17.66 1.85 8.08
C ASN A 206 -16.96 2.65 6.95
N ILE A 207 -16.44 1.96 5.94
CA ILE A 207 -15.85 2.58 4.75
C ILE A 207 -16.94 3.26 3.90
N TYR A 208 -17.99 2.53 3.57
CA TYR A 208 -19.07 3.05 2.71
C TYR A 208 -19.97 4.06 3.41
N GLY A 209 -20.13 3.97 4.70
CA GLY A 209 -20.90 4.95 5.49
C GLY A 209 -20.18 6.30 5.68
N LYS A 210 -18.89 6.40 5.31
CA LYS A 210 -18.09 7.65 5.33
C LYS A 210 -17.91 8.28 3.93
N ILE A 211 -18.45 7.64 2.88
CA ILE A 211 -18.45 8.12 1.49
C ILE A 211 -19.82 8.71 1.17
#